data_2a749650f5896d2a0285bdfb656399cc
#
_entry.id   2a749650f5896d2a0285bdfb656399cc
#
_cell.length_a   1.000
_cell.length_b   1.000
_cell.length_c   1.000
_cell.angle_alpha   90.00
_cell.angle_beta   90.00
_cell.angle_gamma   90.00
#
_symmetry.space_group_name_H-M   'P 1'
#
loop_
_entity.id
_entity.type
_entity.pdbx_description
1 polymer ?
#
loop_
_entity_poly.entity_id
_entity_poly.type
_entity_poly.pdbx_seq_one_letter_code
_entity_poly.pdbx_strand_id
1 'polypeptide(L)' 'MNNRGKEVVEAQKQLIIELCKERYPDSLDVSEIGIRTGWKINKLLIDDLVNDGIIEWDDLTTIKLNG' A
#
# COMPACT_ATOMS: atom_id res chain seq x y z
N MET A 1 0.91 -5.76 -26.86
CA MET A 1 0.14 -5.40 -25.67
C MET A 1 1.03 -4.69 -24.66
N ASN A 2 0.51 -3.62 -24.14
CA ASN A 2 1.27 -2.72 -23.31
C ASN A 2 1.24 -3.15 -21.84
N ASN A 3 2.41 -3.36 -21.23
CA ASN A 3 2.52 -3.78 -19.84
C ASN A 3 2.70 -2.61 -18.88
N ARG A 4 2.65 -1.38 -19.39
CA ARG A 4 2.88 -0.19 -18.55
C ARG A 4 1.94 -0.09 -17.36
N GLY A 5 0.67 -0.38 -17.56
CA GLY A 5 -0.29 -0.34 -16.49
C GLY A 5 0.04 -1.31 -15.38
N LYS A 6 0.45 -2.51 -15.76
CA LYS A 6 0.83 -3.54 -14.79
C LYS A 6 2.09 -3.17 -14.05
N GLU A 7 3.08 -2.63 -14.76
CA GLU A 7 4.34 -2.19 -14.15
C GLU A 7 4.11 -1.07 -13.16
N VAL A 8 3.24 -0.10 -13.49
CA VAL A 8 2.91 1.00 -12.61
C VAL A 8 2.22 0.47 -11.35
N VAL A 9 1.25 -0.44 -11.52
CA VAL A 9 0.53 -1.03 -10.39
C VAL A 9 1.51 -1.78 -9.46
N GLU A 10 2.40 -2.57 -10.02
CA GLU A 10 3.39 -3.30 -9.22
C GLU A 10 4.32 -2.35 -8.47
N ALA A 11 4.76 -1.28 -9.12
CA ALA A 11 5.61 -0.29 -8.48
C ALA A 11 4.88 0.40 -7.34
N GLN A 12 3.61 0.72 -7.52
CA GLN A 12 2.79 1.34 -6.48
C GLN A 12 2.59 0.40 -5.30
N LYS A 13 2.31 -0.87 -5.56
CA LYS A 13 2.18 -1.87 -4.50
C LYS A 13 3.47 -2.01 -3.71
N GLN A 14 4.60 -2.05 -4.41
CA GLN A 14 5.90 -2.18 -3.77
C GLN A 14 6.19 -0.99 -2.87
N LEU A 15 5.85 0.21 -3.32
CA LEU A 15 6.06 1.40 -2.51
C LEU A 15 5.20 1.39 -1.25
N ILE A 16 3.95 0.95 -1.36
CA ILE A 16 3.08 0.81 -0.20
C ILE A 16 3.71 -0.15 0.82
N ILE A 17 4.22 -1.28 0.33
CA ILE A 17 4.88 -2.27 1.18
C ILE A 17 6.09 -1.65 1.88
N GLU A 18 6.91 -0.91 1.14
CA GLU A 18 8.10 -0.28 1.71
C GLU A 18 7.75 0.75 2.78
N LEU A 19 6.70 1.54 2.55
CA LEU A 19 6.24 2.50 3.55
C LEU A 19 5.74 1.80 4.81
N CYS A 20 5.05 0.69 4.66
CA CYS A 20 4.61 -0.10 5.80
C CYS A 20 5.80 -0.68 6.57
N LYS A 21 6.84 -1.11 5.85
CA LYS A 21 8.06 -1.62 6.48
C LYS A 21 8.75 -0.55 7.31
N GLU A 22 8.78 0.68 6.81
CA GLU A 22 9.38 1.80 7.54
C GLU A 22 8.68 2.05 8.88
N ARG A 23 7.39 1.79 8.93
CA ARG A 23 6.59 2.03 10.13
C ARG A 23 6.47 0.81 11.03
N TYR A 24 6.77 -0.37 10.52
CA TYR A 24 6.62 -1.61 11.27
C TYR A 24 7.37 -1.54 12.61
N PRO A 25 6.78 -1.98 13.74
CA PRO A 25 5.47 -2.65 13.87
C PRO A 25 4.27 -1.71 13.97
N ASP A 26 4.48 -0.42 13.83
CA ASP A 26 3.41 0.57 13.87
C ASP A 26 2.62 0.56 12.56
N SER A 27 1.42 1.14 12.60
CA SER A 27 0.59 1.24 11.43
C SER A 27 0.85 2.52 10.65
N LEU A 28 0.46 2.52 9.38
CA LEU A 28 0.61 3.64 8.47
C LEU A 28 -0.77 4.14 8.07
N ASP A 29 -1.00 5.45 8.22
CA ASP A 29 -2.24 6.05 7.74
C ASP A 29 -2.22 6.07 6.22
N VAL A 30 -3.29 5.61 5.58
CA VAL A 30 -3.34 5.53 4.12
C VAL A 30 -3.20 6.90 3.46
N SER A 31 -3.63 7.96 4.14
CA SER A 31 -3.49 9.32 3.61
C SER A 31 -2.02 9.71 3.45
N GLU A 32 -1.14 9.16 4.27
CA GLU A 32 0.28 9.43 4.20
C GLU A 32 0.89 8.91 2.91
N ILE A 33 0.33 7.83 2.37
CA ILE A 33 0.78 7.30 1.08
C ILE A 33 0.58 8.35 0.00
N GLY A 34 -0.58 8.98 -0.02
CA GLY A 34 -0.86 10.04 -0.98
C GLY A 34 0.03 11.25 -0.79
N ILE A 35 0.27 11.64 0.46
CA ILE A 35 1.12 12.79 0.77
C ILE A 35 2.56 12.54 0.31
N ARG A 36 3.10 11.36 0.60
CA ARG A 36 4.50 11.06 0.29
C ARG A 36 4.75 10.78 -1.18
N THR A 37 3.77 10.22 -1.87
CA THR A 37 3.93 9.85 -3.28
C THR A 37 3.35 10.86 -4.24
N GLY A 38 2.43 11.70 -3.78
CA GLY A 38 1.69 12.58 -4.64
C GLY A 38 0.62 11.85 -5.46
N TRP A 39 0.46 10.57 -5.25
CA TRP A 39 -0.54 9.77 -5.96
C TRP A 39 -1.88 9.84 -5.26
N LYS A 40 -2.93 9.74 -6.05
CA LYS A 40 -4.26 9.55 -5.50
C LYS A 40 -4.32 8.13 -4.92
N ILE A 41 -4.83 8.01 -3.69
CA ILE A 41 -4.94 6.72 -3.03
C ILE A 41 -5.86 5.81 -3.83
N ASN A 42 -5.39 4.61 -4.14
CA ASN A 42 -6.18 3.60 -4.83
C ASN A 42 -6.47 2.47 -3.84
N LYS A 43 -7.71 2.46 -3.35
CA LYS A 43 -8.14 1.46 -2.38
C LYS A 43 -8.05 0.04 -2.93
N LEU A 44 -8.20 -0.12 -4.25
CA LEU A 44 -8.11 -1.43 -4.87
C LEU A 44 -6.72 -2.05 -4.70
N LEU A 45 -5.68 -1.22 -4.75
CA LEU A 45 -4.31 -1.72 -4.53
C LEU A 45 -4.12 -2.18 -3.09
N ILE A 46 -4.68 -1.43 -2.15
CA ILE A 46 -4.61 -1.78 -0.74
C ILE A 46 -5.38 -3.08 -0.50
N ASP A 47 -6.58 -3.20 -1.08
CA ASP A 47 -7.38 -4.41 -0.94
C ASP A 47 -6.65 -5.63 -1.52
N ASP A 48 -5.96 -5.47 -2.65
CA ASP A 48 -5.18 -6.56 -3.25
C ASP A 48 -4.06 -7.01 -2.32
N LEU A 49 -3.35 -6.08 -1.71
CA LEU A 49 -2.28 -6.41 -0.78
C LEU A 49 -2.82 -7.08 0.49
N VAL A 50 -3.98 -6.66 0.95
CA VAL A 50 -4.64 -7.30 2.08
C VAL A 50 -5.05 -8.73 1.73
N ASN A 51 -5.63 -8.92 0.56
CA ASN A 51 -6.04 -10.25 0.09
C ASN A 51 -4.85 -11.18 -0.09
N ASP A 52 -3.71 -10.65 -0.46
CA ASP A 52 -2.47 -11.42 -0.62
C ASP A 52 -1.82 -11.74 0.73
N GLY A 53 -2.33 -11.16 1.81
CA GLY A 53 -1.79 -11.41 3.15
C GLY A 53 -0.50 -10.65 3.45
N ILE A 54 -0.16 -9.66 2.64
CA ILE A 54 1.07 -8.88 2.82
C ILE A 54 0.89 -7.79 3.87
N ILE A 55 -0.26 -7.14 3.85
CA ILE A 55 -0.61 -6.12 4.83
C ILE A 55 -1.99 -6.43 5.41
N GLU A 56 -2.32 -5.73 6.49
CA GLU A 56 -3.66 -5.86 7.07
C GLU A 56 -4.15 -4.49 7.53
N TRP A 57 -5.46 -4.35 7.63
CA TRP A 57 -6.06 -3.15 8.18
C TRP A 57 -5.89 -3.17 9.70
N ASP A 58 -5.27 -2.11 10.23
CA ASP A 58 -5.13 -1.95 11.68
C ASP A 58 -6.33 -1.19 12.24
N ASP A 59 -6.85 -0.26 11.44
CA ASP A 59 -8.02 0.53 11.77
C ASP A 59 -8.70 0.88 10.45
N LEU A 60 -9.74 1.69 10.50
CA LEU A 60 -10.50 2.09 9.31
C LEU A 60 -9.64 2.81 8.28
N THR A 61 -8.61 3.53 8.73
CA THR A 61 -7.77 4.33 7.84
C THR A 61 -6.29 4.00 7.96
N THR A 62 -5.92 2.97 8.71
CA THR A 62 -4.51 2.61 8.91
C THR A 62 -4.25 1.17 8.51
N ILE A 63 -3.08 0.94 7.95
CA ILE A 63 -2.63 -0.39 7.51
C ILE A 63 -1.26 -0.68 8.12
N LYS A 64 -0.92 -1.95 8.20
CA LYS A 64 0.41 -2.37 8.68
C LYS A 64 0.79 -3.68 8.02
N LEU A 65 2.08 -4.02 8.11
CA LEU A 65 2.53 -5.32 7.62
C LEU A 65 1.86 -6.43 8.42
N ASN A 66 1.46 -7.45 7.69
CA ASN A 66 0.93 -8.67 8.28
C ASN A 66 2.11 -9.54 8.68
N GLY A 67 2.51 -9.42 9.90
CA GLY A 67 3.72 -10.11 10.35
C GLY A 67 3.50 -11.07 11.51
#